data_61d997255e2043b014c06668f7cfe9fc
#
_entry.id   61d997255e2043b014c06668f7cfe9fc
#
_cell.length_a   1.000
_cell.length_b   1.000
_cell.length_c   1.000
_cell.angle_alpha   90.00
_cell.angle_beta   90.00
_cell.angle_gamma   90.00
#
_symmetry.space_group_name_H-M   'P 1'
#
loop_
_entity.id
_entity.type
_entity.pdbx_description
1 polymer ?
#
loop_
_entity_poly.entity_id
_entity_poly.type
_entity_poly.pdbx_seq_one_letter_code
_entity_poly.pdbx_strand_id
1 'polypeptide(L)'
;MADAPLVAVILDATRAYDRLIIGGIAQFVRERTATGRGAGPWSLYVEEDPLQKLPDLASWHGHGIIANFDDRRVATALAKTDLPIVGVGGGFGWYEPATGIPYIYTDNAAIGRLGAEHLLGCGLRTLAFYGYPRGRTSGWSEERAEAFRAVATAADRPCHVFTGRHGDARRWEAL
;
A
#
# COMPACT_ATOMS: atom_id res chain seq x y z
N MET A 1 34.21 -2.41 -13.46
CA MET A 1 32.95 -3.06 -13.05
C MET A 1 31.97 -1.93 -12.81
N ALA A 2 30.78 -1.96 -13.42
CA ALA A 2 29.76 -0.96 -13.08
C ALA A 2 29.30 -1.19 -11.63
N ASP A 3 29.24 -0.10 -10.85
CA ASP A 3 28.73 -0.19 -9.48
C ASP A 3 27.29 -0.70 -9.47
N ALA A 4 26.96 -1.50 -8.45
CA ALA A 4 25.62 -2.02 -8.28
C ALA A 4 24.62 -0.86 -8.12
N PRO A 5 23.46 -0.86 -8.85
CA PRO A 5 22.45 0.17 -8.66
C PRO A 5 22.02 0.26 -7.19
N LEU A 6 22.12 1.45 -6.61
CA LEU A 6 21.70 1.74 -5.23
C LEU A 6 20.26 2.28 -5.26
N VAL A 7 19.31 1.59 -4.61
CA VAL A 7 17.90 1.93 -4.59
C VAL A 7 17.44 2.17 -3.15
N ALA A 8 16.85 3.35 -2.91
CA ALA A 8 16.20 3.64 -1.64
C ALA A 8 14.81 3.02 -1.58
N VAL A 9 14.47 2.41 -0.43
CA VAL A 9 13.16 1.84 -0.14
C VAL A 9 12.59 2.55 1.09
N ILE A 10 11.63 3.43 0.86
CA ILE A 10 11.02 4.31 1.87
C ILE A 10 9.62 3.78 2.18
N LEU A 11 9.56 2.77 3.04
CA LEU A 11 8.35 2.06 3.44
C LEU A 11 8.30 1.93 4.96
N ASP A 12 7.09 1.98 5.52
CA ASP A 12 6.88 1.83 6.97
C ASP A 12 6.95 0.35 7.38
N ALA A 13 8.12 -0.11 7.80
CA ALA A 13 8.34 -1.49 8.22
C ALA A 13 7.53 -1.91 9.47
N THR A 14 6.86 -0.99 10.15
CA THR A 14 5.93 -1.31 11.25
C THR A 14 4.63 -1.94 10.74
N ARG A 15 4.27 -1.68 9.47
CA ARG A 15 3.08 -2.22 8.82
C ARG A 15 3.36 -3.56 8.15
N ALA A 16 2.49 -4.54 8.37
CA ALA A 16 2.60 -5.86 7.73
C ALA A 16 2.61 -5.77 6.20
N TYR A 17 1.78 -4.89 5.63
CA TYR A 17 1.70 -4.64 4.19
C TYR A 17 3.06 -4.19 3.62
N ASP A 18 3.67 -3.18 4.20
CA ASP A 18 4.94 -2.63 3.74
C ASP A 18 6.10 -3.63 3.93
N ARG A 19 6.10 -4.41 5.02
CA ARG A 19 7.07 -5.51 5.20
C ARG A 19 7.00 -6.56 4.10
N LEU A 20 5.79 -6.91 3.65
CA LEU A 20 5.62 -7.86 2.55
C LEU A 20 6.14 -7.31 1.23
N ILE A 21 5.95 -6.01 0.97
CA ILE A 21 6.54 -5.34 -0.21
C ILE A 21 8.06 -5.37 -0.14
N ILE A 22 8.65 -4.99 1.00
CA ILE A 22 10.12 -5.04 1.21
C ILE A 22 10.64 -6.47 0.97
N GLY A 23 9.95 -7.47 1.50
CA GLY A 23 10.29 -8.88 1.28
C GLY A 23 10.25 -9.28 -0.20
N GLY A 24 9.22 -8.84 -0.93
CA GLY A 24 9.09 -9.07 -2.37
C GLY A 24 10.20 -8.40 -3.19
N ILE A 25 10.56 -7.16 -2.86
CA ILE A 25 11.68 -6.44 -3.48
C ILE A 25 12.99 -7.22 -3.26
N ALA A 26 13.26 -7.62 -2.02
CA ALA A 26 14.47 -8.37 -1.68
C ALA A 26 14.52 -9.73 -2.39
N GLN A 27 13.38 -10.42 -2.52
CA GLN A 27 13.27 -11.66 -3.29
C GLN A 27 13.59 -11.43 -4.77
N PHE A 28 12.99 -10.44 -5.39
CA PHE A 28 13.24 -10.08 -6.78
C PHE A 28 14.73 -9.80 -7.05
N VAL A 29 15.37 -9.03 -6.18
CA VAL A 29 16.81 -8.71 -6.30
C VAL A 29 17.66 -9.99 -6.23
N ARG A 30 17.37 -10.90 -5.29
CA ARG A 30 18.07 -12.19 -5.17
C ARG A 30 17.90 -13.06 -6.42
N GLU A 31 16.69 -13.19 -6.92
CA GLU A 31 16.39 -14.02 -8.11
C GLU A 31 17.08 -13.48 -9.36
N ARG A 32 17.09 -12.16 -9.57
CA ARG A 32 17.81 -11.55 -10.68
C ARG A 32 19.31 -11.75 -10.59
N THR A 33 19.88 -11.62 -9.40
CA THR A 33 21.30 -11.88 -9.15
C THR A 33 21.66 -13.34 -9.49
N ALA A 34 20.85 -14.29 -9.05
CA ALA A 34 21.08 -15.72 -9.29
C ALA A 34 20.97 -16.09 -10.78
N THR A 35 20.12 -15.41 -11.55
CA THR A 35 19.90 -15.69 -12.98
C THR A 35 20.82 -14.90 -13.91
N GLY A 36 21.64 -13.98 -13.40
CA GLY A 36 22.50 -13.12 -14.20
C GLY A 36 21.76 -12.19 -15.18
N ARG A 37 20.44 -12.01 -15.01
CA ARG A 37 19.62 -11.16 -15.88
C ARG A 37 19.59 -9.73 -15.36
N GLY A 38 20.10 -8.79 -16.15
CA GLY A 38 20.05 -7.33 -15.89
C GLY A 38 21.36 -6.73 -15.40
N ALA A 39 21.32 -5.53 -14.85
CA ALA A 39 22.47 -4.71 -14.44
C ALA A 39 23.20 -5.18 -13.17
N GLY A 40 23.12 -6.46 -12.82
CA GLY A 40 23.72 -7.01 -11.60
C GLY A 40 22.82 -6.86 -10.35
N PRO A 41 23.33 -7.24 -9.16
CA PRO A 41 22.60 -7.13 -7.91
C PRO A 41 22.37 -5.66 -7.55
N TRP A 42 21.16 -5.31 -7.14
CA TRP A 42 20.89 -4.00 -6.55
C TRP A 42 21.39 -3.96 -5.12
N SER A 43 21.91 -2.80 -4.72
CA SER A 43 22.12 -2.46 -3.32
C SER A 43 20.87 -1.74 -2.81
N LEU A 44 20.24 -2.26 -1.76
CA LEU A 44 19.03 -1.66 -1.20
C LEU A 44 19.39 -0.88 0.07
N TYR A 45 18.99 0.38 0.11
CA TYR A 45 18.91 1.16 1.33
C TYR A 45 17.47 1.15 1.81
N VAL A 46 17.20 0.49 2.93
CA VAL A 46 15.86 0.45 3.53
C VAL A 46 15.83 1.42 4.70
N GLU A 47 14.97 2.43 4.63
CA GLU A 47 14.73 3.32 5.77
C GLU A 47 13.91 2.58 6.83
N GLU A 48 14.48 2.44 8.03
CA GLU A 48 13.86 1.64 9.09
C GLU A 48 12.65 2.35 9.74
N ASP A 49 12.69 3.69 9.81
CA ASP A 49 11.62 4.48 10.42
C ASP A 49 11.37 5.79 9.66
N PRO A 50 10.75 5.71 8.47
CA PRO A 50 10.47 6.89 7.67
C PRO A 50 9.43 7.83 8.32
N LEU A 51 8.71 7.36 9.34
CA LEU A 51 7.73 8.17 10.06
C LEU A 51 8.41 9.14 11.02
N GLN A 52 9.54 8.78 11.60
CA GLN A 52 10.30 9.66 12.49
C GLN A 52 11.28 10.56 11.72
N LYS A 53 12.05 9.97 10.80
CA LYS A 53 13.06 10.71 10.05
C LYS A 53 13.10 10.26 8.59
N LEU A 54 12.73 11.15 7.68
CA LEU A 54 12.97 10.92 6.26
C LEU A 54 14.44 11.21 5.93
N PRO A 55 15.10 10.37 5.11
CA PRO A 55 16.39 10.72 4.55
C PRO A 55 16.27 11.99 3.70
N ASP A 56 17.35 12.74 3.56
CA ASP A 56 17.40 13.85 2.62
C ASP A 56 17.42 13.30 1.19
N LEU A 57 16.24 13.13 0.61
CA LEU A 57 16.08 12.58 -0.74
C LEU A 57 16.59 13.55 -1.82
N ALA A 58 16.73 14.83 -1.52
CA ALA A 58 17.29 15.81 -2.45
C ALA A 58 18.81 15.63 -2.61
N SER A 59 19.50 15.17 -1.56
CA SER A 59 20.93 14.83 -1.58
C SER A 59 21.21 13.33 -1.77
N TRP A 60 20.18 12.54 -2.07
CA TRP A 60 20.36 11.11 -2.29
C TRP A 60 21.14 10.83 -3.57
N HIS A 61 22.26 10.15 -3.46
CA HIS A 61 23.15 9.81 -4.57
C HIS A 61 22.92 8.40 -5.14
N GLY A 62 21.76 7.82 -4.93
CA GLY A 62 21.38 6.52 -5.49
C GLY A 62 20.85 6.61 -6.92
N HIS A 63 20.35 5.48 -7.42
CA HIS A 63 19.90 5.32 -8.80
C HIS A 63 18.39 5.28 -8.95
N GLY A 64 17.65 5.18 -7.83
CA GLY A 64 16.19 5.16 -7.84
C GLY A 64 15.59 5.06 -6.44
N ILE A 65 14.28 5.22 -6.38
CA ILE A 65 13.53 5.26 -5.13
C ILE A 65 12.25 4.43 -5.28
N ILE A 66 11.95 3.59 -4.29
CA ILE A 66 10.65 2.94 -4.13
C ILE A 66 10.04 3.48 -2.85
N ALA A 67 8.86 4.10 -2.91
CA ALA A 67 8.32 4.81 -1.77
C ALA A 67 6.79 4.71 -1.65
N ASN A 68 6.30 4.74 -0.40
CA ASN A 68 4.88 4.76 -0.10
C ASN A 68 4.35 6.21 -0.10
N PHE A 69 3.34 6.47 -0.92
CA PHE A 69 2.68 7.77 -1.04
C PHE A 69 1.55 8.01 -0.01
N ASP A 70 1.36 7.10 0.93
CA ASP A 70 0.38 7.31 2.02
C ASP A 70 0.87 8.37 3.04
N ASP A 71 2.17 8.70 3.07
CA ASP A 71 2.73 9.78 3.89
C ASP A 71 2.99 11.05 3.05
N ARG A 72 2.39 12.17 3.47
CA ARG A 72 2.57 13.48 2.82
C ARG A 72 4.02 13.94 2.78
N ARG A 73 4.79 13.65 3.84
CA ARG A 73 6.20 14.06 3.92
C ARG A 73 7.02 13.36 2.84
N VAL A 74 6.76 12.07 2.63
CA VAL A 74 7.38 11.28 1.56
C VAL A 74 7.04 11.89 0.20
N ALA A 75 5.76 12.10 -0.10
CA ALA A 75 5.33 12.71 -1.36
C ALA A 75 5.97 14.08 -1.59
N THR A 76 6.06 14.93 -0.54
CA THR A 76 6.69 16.25 -0.62
C THR A 76 8.20 16.17 -0.85
N ALA A 77 8.88 15.21 -0.24
CA ALA A 77 10.31 15.02 -0.42
C ALA A 77 10.62 14.49 -1.84
N LEU A 78 9.81 13.56 -2.33
CA LEU A 78 9.96 12.99 -3.68
C LEU A 78 9.76 14.02 -4.80
N ALA A 79 8.91 15.02 -4.58
CA ALA A 79 8.70 16.10 -5.56
C ALA A 79 9.96 16.98 -5.80
N LYS A 80 11.03 16.78 -5.02
CA LYS A 80 12.28 17.55 -5.09
C LYS A 80 13.44 16.79 -5.74
N THR A 81 13.20 15.58 -6.22
CA THR A 81 14.24 14.76 -6.85
C THR A 81 13.87 14.40 -8.29
N ASP A 82 14.88 14.37 -9.16
CA ASP A 82 14.76 13.95 -10.56
C ASP A 82 15.08 12.46 -10.76
N LEU A 83 15.30 11.72 -9.68
CA LEU A 83 15.60 10.28 -9.74
C LEU A 83 14.38 9.48 -10.21
N PRO A 84 14.58 8.32 -10.85
CA PRO A 84 13.51 7.39 -11.12
C PRO A 84 12.80 6.96 -9.84
N ILE A 85 11.48 7.08 -9.81
CA ILE A 85 10.63 6.74 -8.66
C ILE A 85 9.61 5.68 -9.07
N VAL A 86 9.37 4.71 -8.19
CA VAL A 86 8.20 3.85 -8.22
C VAL A 86 7.41 4.07 -6.94
N GLY A 87 6.16 4.50 -7.08
CA GLY A 87 5.23 4.66 -5.98
C GLY A 87 4.56 3.35 -5.62
N VAL A 88 4.32 3.12 -4.34
CA VAL A 88 3.52 2.01 -3.84
C VAL A 88 2.54 2.51 -2.79
N GLY A 89 1.43 1.78 -2.57
CA GLY A 89 0.49 2.13 -1.51
C GLY A 89 -0.75 1.25 -1.48
N GLY A 90 -1.56 1.41 -0.44
CA GLY A 90 -2.85 0.73 -0.32
C GLY A 90 -3.96 1.37 -1.15
N GLY A 91 -3.81 2.63 -1.50
CA GLY A 91 -4.67 3.45 -2.34
C GLY A 91 -3.84 4.62 -2.87
N PHE A 92 -4.46 5.65 -3.42
CA PHE A 92 -3.67 6.73 -4.03
C PHE A 92 -2.98 7.64 -3.00
N GLY A 93 -3.54 7.80 -1.78
CA GLY A 93 -2.92 8.62 -0.74
C GLY A 93 -2.57 10.04 -1.22
N TRP A 94 -1.29 10.37 -1.22
CA TRP A 94 -0.72 11.62 -1.71
C TRP A 94 -0.12 11.50 -3.12
N TYR A 95 -0.30 10.37 -3.78
CA TYR A 95 0.08 10.18 -5.16
C TYR A 95 -0.79 11.02 -6.10
N GLU A 96 -0.15 11.69 -7.05
CA GLU A 96 -0.83 12.49 -8.07
C GLU A 96 -0.56 11.85 -9.45
N PRO A 97 -1.58 11.29 -10.11
CA PRO A 97 -1.41 10.62 -11.41
C PRO A 97 -0.75 11.48 -12.50
N ALA A 98 -0.96 12.80 -12.44
CA ALA A 98 -0.36 13.76 -13.39
C ALA A 98 1.18 13.80 -13.33
N THR A 99 1.81 13.26 -12.29
CA THR A 99 3.28 13.20 -12.19
C THR A 99 3.90 12.20 -13.15
N GLY A 100 3.13 11.26 -13.68
CA GLY A 100 3.63 10.18 -14.54
C GLY A 100 4.50 9.14 -13.82
N ILE A 101 4.63 9.22 -12.49
CA ILE A 101 5.36 8.24 -11.69
C ILE A 101 4.62 6.89 -11.76
N PRO A 102 5.30 5.79 -12.12
CA PRO A 102 4.69 4.46 -12.03
C PRO A 102 4.22 4.19 -10.61
N TYR A 103 2.96 3.74 -10.46
CA TYR A 103 2.37 3.50 -9.14
C TYR A 103 1.73 2.11 -9.06
N ILE A 104 2.10 1.37 -8.04
CA ILE A 104 1.60 0.02 -7.76
C ILE A 104 0.73 0.08 -6.51
N TYR A 105 -0.50 -0.35 -6.63
CA TYR A 105 -1.45 -0.39 -5.52
C TYR A 105 -2.28 -1.67 -5.54
N THR A 106 -2.95 -1.93 -4.43
CA THR A 106 -3.77 -3.12 -4.24
C THR A 106 -5.10 -2.98 -4.98
N ASP A 107 -5.56 -4.04 -5.66
CA ASP A 107 -6.95 -4.12 -6.16
C ASP A 107 -7.91 -4.29 -4.97
N ASN A 108 -8.28 -3.15 -4.39
CA ASN A 108 -9.14 -3.10 -3.21
C ASN A 108 -10.56 -3.58 -3.53
N ALA A 109 -11.03 -3.33 -4.74
CA ALA A 109 -12.35 -3.81 -5.16
C ALA A 109 -12.38 -5.34 -5.22
N ALA A 110 -11.33 -5.98 -5.76
CA ALA A 110 -11.23 -7.44 -5.74
C ALA A 110 -11.19 -8.00 -4.33
N ILE A 111 -10.45 -7.37 -3.40
CA ILE A 111 -10.39 -7.80 -2.00
C ILE A 111 -11.78 -7.70 -1.36
N GLY A 112 -12.49 -6.59 -1.56
CA GLY A 112 -13.84 -6.41 -1.04
C GLY A 112 -14.81 -7.47 -1.56
N ARG A 113 -14.78 -7.73 -2.88
CA ARG A 113 -15.59 -8.78 -3.51
C ARG A 113 -15.30 -10.15 -2.93
N LEU A 114 -14.04 -10.57 -2.92
CA LEU A 114 -13.65 -11.89 -2.42
C LEU A 114 -14.08 -12.11 -0.96
N GLY A 115 -13.96 -11.08 -0.12
CA GLY A 115 -14.40 -11.15 1.27
C GLY A 115 -15.91 -11.39 1.39
N ALA A 116 -16.73 -10.66 0.64
CA ALA A 116 -18.17 -10.83 0.65
C ALA A 116 -18.60 -12.18 0.07
N GLU A 117 -18.03 -12.58 -1.07
CA GLU A 117 -18.31 -13.86 -1.72
C GLU A 117 -17.98 -15.04 -0.80
N HIS A 118 -16.84 -14.97 -0.11
CA HIS A 118 -16.46 -16.00 0.86
C HIS A 118 -17.49 -16.14 1.99
N LEU A 119 -17.88 -15.01 2.60
CA LEU A 119 -18.87 -15.03 3.70
C LEU A 119 -20.23 -15.55 3.26
N LEU A 120 -20.69 -15.17 2.06
CA LEU A 120 -21.91 -15.71 1.47
C LEU A 120 -21.78 -17.21 1.19
N GLY A 121 -20.63 -17.66 0.70
CA GLY A 121 -20.32 -19.08 0.50
C GLY A 121 -20.33 -19.89 1.79
N CYS A 122 -20.02 -19.26 2.93
CA CYS A 122 -20.17 -19.85 4.27
C CYS A 122 -21.64 -19.90 4.76
N GLY A 123 -22.60 -19.44 3.95
CA GLY A 123 -24.05 -19.47 4.29
C GLY A 123 -24.51 -18.31 5.17
N LEU A 124 -23.69 -17.28 5.37
CA LEU A 124 -24.06 -16.11 6.17
C LEU A 124 -25.11 -15.28 5.45
N ARG A 125 -26.14 -14.86 6.18
CA ARG A 125 -27.31 -14.15 5.62
C ARG A 125 -27.28 -12.64 5.84
N THR A 126 -26.50 -12.18 6.81
CA THR A 126 -26.28 -10.78 7.13
C THR A 126 -24.79 -10.52 7.18
N LEU A 127 -24.33 -9.51 6.48
CA LEU A 127 -22.92 -9.16 6.39
C LEU A 127 -22.66 -7.83 7.05
N ALA A 128 -21.45 -7.67 7.57
CA ALA A 128 -20.97 -6.40 8.10
C ALA A 128 -19.54 -6.13 7.63
N PHE A 129 -19.26 -4.89 7.29
CA PHE A 129 -17.92 -4.41 6.95
C PHE A 129 -17.50 -3.37 7.96
N TYR A 130 -16.35 -3.56 8.59
CA TYR A 130 -15.75 -2.56 9.48
C TYR A 130 -14.54 -1.94 8.79
N GLY A 131 -14.65 -0.68 8.42
CA GLY A 131 -13.63 0.08 7.69
C GLY A 131 -13.02 1.22 8.50
N TYR A 132 -11.99 1.83 7.94
CA TYR A 132 -11.42 3.06 8.49
C TYR A 132 -12.31 4.27 8.22
N PRO A 133 -12.24 5.32 9.06
CA PRO A 133 -12.89 6.60 8.78
C PRO A 133 -12.42 7.16 7.45
N ARG A 134 -13.31 7.83 6.74
CA ARG A 134 -12.99 8.50 5.48
C ARG A 134 -11.83 9.46 5.66
N GLY A 135 -10.89 9.38 4.72
CA GLY A 135 -9.72 10.24 4.71
C GLY A 135 -8.87 10.03 3.47
N ARG A 136 -7.96 10.96 3.20
CA ARG A 136 -7.11 10.91 2.00
C ARG A 136 -6.29 9.61 1.91
N THR A 137 -5.85 9.07 3.03
CA THR A 137 -5.01 7.87 3.10
C THR A 137 -5.78 6.58 3.38
N SER A 138 -7.11 6.65 3.46
CA SER A 138 -7.98 5.50 3.72
C SER A 138 -8.92 5.14 2.58
N GLY A 139 -8.72 5.68 1.39
CA GLY A 139 -9.51 5.39 0.18
C GLY A 139 -9.58 3.89 -0.13
N TRP A 140 -8.51 3.15 0.13
CA TRP A 140 -8.48 1.69 0.02
C TRP A 140 -9.58 1.00 0.85
N SER A 141 -9.93 1.56 2.01
CA SER A 141 -10.98 0.99 2.86
C SER A 141 -12.37 1.28 2.31
N GLU A 142 -12.57 2.44 1.70
CA GLU A 142 -13.84 2.80 1.04
C GLU A 142 -14.08 1.93 -0.19
N GLU A 143 -13.09 1.75 -1.05
CA GLU A 143 -13.17 0.87 -2.23
C GLU A 143 -13.52 -0.56 -1.85
N ARG A 144 -12.90 -1.09 -0.78
CA ARG A 144 -13.25 -2.42 -0.24
C ARG A 144 -14.68 -2.48 0.26
N ALA A 145 -15.12 -1.48 1.03
CA ALA A 145 -16.47 -1.42 1.57
C ALA A 145 -17.53 -1.34 0.48
N GLU A 146 -17.29 -0.55 -0.57
CA GLU A 146 -18.20 -0.41 -1.70
C GLU A 146 -18.33 -1.72 -2.47
N ALA A 147 -17.21 -2.37 -2.80
CA ALA A 147 -17.21 -3.64 -3.50
C ALA A 147 -17.85 -4.77 -2.67
N PHE A 148 -17.57 -4.81 -1.37
CA PHE A 148 -18.17 -5.76 -0.43
C PHE A 148 -19.70 -5.60 -0.38
N ARG A 149 -20.19 -4.36 -0.25
CA ARG A 149 -21.60 -4.04 -0.22
C ARG A 149 -22.30 -4.40 -1.54
N ALA A 150 -21.65 -4.11 -2.67
CA ALA A 150 -22.20 -4.43 -3.98
C ALA A 150 -22.50 -5.93 -4.15
N VAL A 151 -21.59 -6.80 -3.68
CA VAL A 151 -21.80 -8.27 -3.70
C VAL A 151 -22.95 -8.68 -2.79
N ALA A 152 -23.03 -8.14 -1.58
CA ALA A 152 -24.14 -8.44 -0.66
C ALA A 152 -25.48 -8.01 -1.23
N THR A 153 -25.55 -6.81 -1.83
CA THR A 153 -26.75 -6.29 -2.49
C THR A 153 -27.18 -7.16 -3.67
N ALA A 154 -26.23 -7.58 -4.51
CA ALA A 154 -26.52 -8.46 -5.64
C ALA A 154 -27.07 -9.84 -5.20
N ALA A 155 -26.67 -10.29 -4.01
CA ALA A 155 -27.17 -11.53 -3.40
C ALA A 155 -28.45 -11.34 -2.56
N ASP A 156 -29.06 -10.17 -2.57
CA ASP A 156 -30.23 -9.80 -1.75
C ASP A 156 -29.98 -10.08 -0.24
N ARG A 157 -28.82 -9.61 0.26
CA ARG A 157 -28.43 -9.76 1.66
C ARG A 157 -28.19 -8.42 2.34
N PRO A 158 -28.69 -8.24 3.59
CA PRO A 158 -28.39 -7.06 4.38
C PRO A 158 -26.88 -6.91 4.58
N CYS A 159 -26.39 -5.68 4.40
CA CYS A 159 -24.98 -5.34 4.62
C CYS A 159 -24.85 -4.04 5.39
N HIS A 160 -24.24 -4.13 6.57
CA HIS A 160 -23.96 -2.98 7.42
C HIS A 160 -22.52 -2.54 7.23
N VAL A 161 -22.29 -1.24 7.04
CA VAL A 161 -20.94 -0.68 6.91
C VAL A 161 -20.69 0.28 8.06
N PHE A 162 -19.70 -0.06 8.86
CA PHE A 162 -19.23 0.74 9.99
C PHE A 162 -17.85 1.28 9.69
N THR A 163 -17.61 2.52 10.11
CA THR A 163 -16.28 3.13 10.00
C THR A 163 -15.85 3.67 11.35
N GLY A 164 -14.64 3.34 11.79
CA GLY A 164 -14.14 3.77 13.09
C GLY A 164 -12.63 3.57 13.21
N ARG A 165 -12.03 4.12 14.26
CA ARG A 165 -10.63 3.84 14.62
C ARG A 165 -10.58 2.62 15.52
N HIS A 166 -9.52 1.81 15.42
CA HIS A 166 -9.23 0.76 16.38
C HIS A 166 -9.21 1.34 17.80
N GLY A 167 -9.97 0.74 18.71
CA GLY A 167 -10.07 1.19 20.10
C GLY A 167 -11.32 2.02 20.43
N ASP A 168 -12.19 2.30 19.47
CA ASP A 168 -13.47 2.95 19.72
C ASP A 168 -14.51 1.92 20.24
N ALA A 169 -14.29 1.42 21.47
CA ALA A 169 -15.08 0.34 22.08
C ALA A 169 -16.61 0.62 22.08
N ARG A 170 -17.02 1.89 22.22
CA ARG A 170 -18.44 2.26 22.24
C ARG A 170 -19.19 2.04 20.94
N ARG A 171 -18.49 1.85 19.82
CA ARG A 171 -19.11 1.54 18.53
C ARG A 171 -19.41 0.08 18.32
N TRP A 172 -18.74 -0.81 19.04
CA TRP A 172 -19.03 -2.26 19.02
C TRP A 172 -20.30 -2.62 19.80
N GLU A 173 -20.67 -1.81 20.80
CA GLU A 173 -21.88 -1.97 21.61
C GLU A 173 -23.17 -1.56 20.86
N ALA A 174 -23.04 -0.85 19.74
CA ALA A 174 -24.16 -0.39 18.91
C ALA A 174 -24.45 -1.33 17.73
N LEU A 175 -23.79 -2.49 17.66
CA LEU A 175 -23.96 -3.57 16.69
C LEU A 175 -24.78 -4.72 17.28
#